data_43b10bf9637941f6219c3cb0fbdf520a
#
_entry.id   43b10bf9637941f6219c3cb0fbdf520a
#
_cell.length_a   1.000
_cell.length_b   1.000
_cell.length_c   1.000
_cell.angle_alpha   90.00
_cell.angle_beta   90.00
_cell.angle_gamma   90.00
#
_symmetry.space_group_name_H-M   'P 1'
#
loop_
_entity.id
_entity.type
_entity.pdbx_description
1 polymer ?
#
loop_
_entity_poly.entity_id
_entity_poly.type
_entity_poly.pdbx_seq_one_letter_code
_entity_poly.pdbx_strand_id
1 'polypeptide(L)'
;MCLILLATEPTKKYKFVMASNRDEFYSRPTESAHWWKDPQGFLAGKDLEQGGTWMGVSKDGKFAAVTNVREFYEKDYLEKKFLSRGDLVKNFFMSNINIDDYQNSINYEKYLGFNLVLSDFKKISICSSQGKENLKKAEKIFVIGNKSFHTSSDKLTNAKKDFEEILDSNFTNDDLLKLMQSPEEFYNFDQKILSNNHGSEFSARFIKSSIYGTRSTTVMTLDNSNQVEIKEQLYNLRGEKGKIKKFKFKISDARK
;
A
#
# COMPACT_ATOMS: atom_id res chain seq x y z
N MET A 1 -8.33 -2.97 -4.58
CA MET A 1 -7.44 -2.00 -5.28
C MET A 1 -6.77 -1.15 -4.24
N CYS A 2 -5.57 -0.63 -4.51
CA CYS A 2 -4.90 0.25 -3.57
C CYS A 2 -4.21 1.38 -4.35
N LEU A 3 -4.07 2.53 -3.74
CA LEU A 3 -3.21 3.60 -4.20
C LEU A 3 -2.20 3.86 -3.09
N ILE A 4 -0.92 3.89 -3.43
CA ILE A 4 0.16 4.22 -2.52
C ILE A 4 0.93 5.42 -3.08
N LEU A 5 1.03 6.46 -2.28
CA LEU A 5 1.91 7.60 -2.48
C LEU A 5 3.03 7.48 -1.47
N LEU A 6 4.27 7.59 -1.91
CA LEU A 6 5.43 7.38 -1.07
C LEU A 6 6.54 8.34 -1.46
N ALA A 7 7.20 8.95 -0.47
CA ALA A 7 8.35 9.82 -0.68
C ALA A 7 9.48 9.50 0.29
N THR A 8 10.72 9.47 -0.23
CA THR A 8 11.95 9.30 0.54
C THR A 8 12.67 10.63 0.65
N GLU A 9 13.09 11.00 1.88
CA GLU A 9 13.74 12.27 2.18
C GLU A 9 13.04 13.50 1.55
N PRO A 10 11.69 13.60 1.66
CA PRO A 10 10.96 14.65 0.95
C PRO A 10 11.22 16.04 1.51
N THR A 11 11.59 16.15 2.78
CA THR A 11 11.82 17.40 3.47
C THR A 11 13.00 17.30 4.46
N LYS A 12 13.47 18.45 4.98
CA LYS A 12 14.49 18.45 6.05
C LYS A 12 14.02 17.77 7.34
N LYS A 13 12.72 17.58 7.55
CA LYS A 13 12.13 17.00 8.76
C LYS A 13 11.90 15.49 8.63
N TYR A 14 11.50 15.01 7.46
CA TYR A 14 11.06 13.63 7.28
C TYR A 14 11.98 12.84 6.35
N LYS A 15 12.36 11.66 6.80
CA LYS A 15 13.07 10.64 5.98
C LYS A 15 12.13 9.90 5.04
N PHE A 16 10.88 9.72 5.49
CA PHE A 16 9.90 8.94 4.75
C PHE A 16 8.48 9.45 5.04
N VAL A 17 7.68 9.59 3.98
CA VAL A 17 6.27 9.96 4.05
C VAL A 17 5.48 9.02 3.16
N MET A 18 4.36 8.51 3.65
CA MET A 18 3.49 7.62 2.90
C MET A 18 2.02 7.94 3.16
N ALA A 19 1.21 7.86 2.10
CA ALA A 19 -0.24 7.86 2.18
C ALA A 19 -0.81 6.76 1.28
N SER A 20 -1.76 5.98 1.78
CA SER A 20 -2.33 4.85 1.04
C SER A 20 -3.80 4.66 1.31
N ASN A 21 -4.57 4.32 0.26
CA ASN A 21 -5.94 3.81 0.36
C ASN A 21 -5.94 2.30 0.11
N ARG A 22 -6.66 1.59 0.97
CA ARG A 22 -7.04 0.20 0.73
C ARG A 22 -8.47 0.15 0.21
N ASP A 23 -8.63 -0.21 -1.05
CA ASP A 23 -9.92 -0.40 -1.68
C ASP A 23 -10.21 -1.90 -1.83
N GLU A 24 -11.34 -2.35 -1.28
CA GLU A 24 -11.66 -3.76 -1.20
C GLU A 24 -13.18 -3.98 -1.14
N PHE A 25 -13.64 -5.18 -1.46
CA PHE A 25 -15.02 -5.59 -1.24
C PHE A 25 -15.42 -5.44 0.23
N TYR A 26 -16.60 -4.91 0.48
CA TYR A 26 -17.12 -4.73 1.83
C TYR A 26 -17.33 -6.07 2.55
N SER A 27 -17.63 -7.13 1.81
CA SER A 27 -17.79 -8.49 2.33
C SER A 27 -16.48 -9.12 2.82
N ARG A 28 -15.29 -8.58 2.40
CA ARG A 28 -14.00 -9.16 2.77
C ARG A 28 -13.67 -8.86 4.23
N PRO A 29 -13.62 -9.87 5.10
CA PRO A 29 -13.37 -9.65 6.52
C PRO A 29 -11.94 -9.16 6.75
N THR A 30 -11.82 -8.08 7.52
CA THR A 30 -10.57 -7.37 7.70
C THR A 30 -10.43 -6.85 9.12
N GLU A 31 -9.24 -6.98 9.70
CA GLU A 31 -8.87 -6.37 10.96
C GLU A 31 -8.00 -5.12 10.72
N SER A 32 -8.33 -4.03 11.41
CA SER A 32 -7.58 -2.77 11.32
C SER A 32 -6.18 -2.90 11.90
N ALA A 33 -5.30 -1.94 11.61
CA ALA A 33 -3.92 -1.94 12.07
C ALA A 33 -3.79 -2.23 13.57
N HIS A 34 -2.92 -3.17 13.91
CA HIS A 34 -2.54 -3.58 15.26
C HIS A 34 -1.15 -4.20 15.23
N TRP A 35 -0.52 -4.33 16.40
CA TRP A 35 0.74 -5.06 16.52
C TRP A 35 0.48 -6.57 16.40
N TRP A 36 1.09 -7.20 15.40
CA TRP A 36 1.07 -8.65 15.28
C TRP A 36 1.94 -9.29 16.37
N LYS A 37 1.47 -10.39 16.94
CA LYS A 37 2.15 -11.10 18.04
C LYS A 37 3.24 -12.07 17.57
N ASP A 38 3.82 -11.81 16.41
CA ASP A 38 4.94 -12.61 15.89
C ASP A 38 6.26 -12.22 16.58
N PRO A 39 7.28 -13.11 16.59
CA PRO A 39 8.53 -12.87 17.30
C PRO A 39 9.23 -11.55 16.99
N GLN A 40 8.98 -10.97 15.81
CA GLN A 40 9.59 -9.72 15.37
C GLN A 40 8.67 -8.50 15.50
N GLY A 41 7.39 -8.70 15.80
CA GLY A 41 6.40 -7.65 16.02
C GLY A 41 6.38 -6.56 14.95
N PHE A 42 5.40 -6.62 14.05
CA PHE A 42 5.16 -5.56 13.07
C PHE A 42 3.74 -5.02 13.19
N LEU A 43 3.55 -3.77 12.82
CA LEU A 43 2.27 -3.09 12.82
C LEU A 43 1.64 -3.19 11.44
N ALA A 44 0.48 -3.82 11.34
CA ALA A 44 -0.26 -4.00 10.09
C ALA A 44 -1.73 -4.29 10.35
N GLY A 45 -2.58 -4.05 9.34
CA GLY A 45 -3.91 -4.65 9.29
C GLY A 45 -3.83 -6.14 8.96
N LYS A 46 -4.94 -6.87 9.06
CA LYS A 46 -5.00 -8.29 8.72
C LYS A 46 -6.15 -8.60 7.79
N ASP A 47 -5.86 -9.29 6.72
CA ASP A 47 -6.86 -9.94 5.89
C ASP A 47 -7.28 -11.24 6.57
N LEU A 48 -8.51 -11.31 7.06
CA LEU A 48 -8.99 -12.46 7.82
C LEU A 48 -9.40 -13.64 6.91
N GLU A 49 -9.54 -13.40 5.61
CA GLU A 49 -9.84 -14.47 4.64
C GLU A 49 -8.57 -15.25 4.26
N GLN A 50 -7.48 -14.54 3.95
CA GLN A 50 -6.23 -15.15 3.48
C GLN A 50 -5.10 -15.14 4.52
N GLY A 51 -5.29 -14.50 5.67
CA GLY A 51 -4.32 -14.48 6.77
C GLY A 51 -3.07 -13.63 6.54
N GLY A 52 -2.99 -12.89 5.42
CA GLY A 52 -1.90 -11.97 5.09
C GLY A 52 -2.20 -10.51 5.43
N THR A 53 -1.37 -9.60 4.93
CA THR A 53 -1.56 -8.16 5.05
C THR A 53 -1.19 -7.44 3.75
N TRP A 54 -1.72 -6.22 3.56
CA TRP A 54 -1.45 -5.38 2.37
C TRP A 54 -0.35 -4.35 2.61
N MET A 55 -0.06 -4.02 3.86
CA MET A 55 0.95 -3.04 4.24
C MET A 55 1.29 -3.18 5.71
N GLY A 56 2.55 -2.90 6.05
CA GLY A 56 2.99 -2.88 7.44
C GLY A 56 4.32 -2.17 7.64
N VAL A 57 4.68 -2.01 8.91
CA VAL A 57 5.95 -1.44 9.36
C VAL A 57 6.38 -2.12 10.66
N SER A 58 7.67 -2.32 10.83
CA SER A 58 8.24 -2.93 12.05
C SER A 58 9.11 -1.96 12.84
N LYS A 59 9.36 -2.29 14.11
CA LYS A 59 10.23 -1.49 14.98
C LYS A 59 11.71 -1.62 14.63
N ASP A 60 12.10 -2.68 13.94
CA ASP A 60 13.46 -2.90 13.43
C ASP A 60 13.72 -2.23 12.07
N GLY A 61 12.78 -1.41 11.58
CA GLY A 61 12.99 -0.54 10.44
C GLY A 61 12.63 -1.16 9.09
N LYS A 62 11.72 -2.12 9.02
CA LYS A 62 11.18 -2.63 7.76
C LYS A 62 9.85 -1.99 7.43
N PHE A 63 9.63 -1.68 6.16
CA PHE A 63 8.34 -1.30 5.58
C PHE A 63 8.06 -2.15 4.34
N ALA A 64 6.84 -2.61 4.20
CA ALA A 64 6.38 -3.30 3.00
C ALA A 64 4.93 -2.98 2.69
N ALA A 65 4.60 -2.91 1.39
CA ALA A 65 3.23 -2.73 0.92
C ALA A 65 3.04 -3.41 -0.43
N VAL A 66 1.83 -3.89 -0.71
CA VAL A 66 1.48 -4.54 -1.97
C VAL A 66 0.20 -3.95 -2.56
N THR A 67 0.21 -3.71 -3.88
CA THR A 67 -0.99 -3.44 -4.65
C THR A 67 -1.27 -4.59 -5.62
N ASN A 68 -2.54 -4.85 -5.87
CA ASN A 68 -2.94 -5.82 -6.88
C ASN A 68 -2.79 -5.19 -8.26
N VAL A 69 -2.11 -5.85 -9.19
CA VAL A 69 -2.14 -5.49 -10.61
C VAL A 69 -3.27 -6.27 -11.27
N ARG A 70 -4.11 -5.56 -12.02
CA ARG A 70 -5.17 -6.17 -12.80
C ARG A 70 -4.64 -6.45 -14.19
N GLU A 71 -4.50 -7.71 -14.51
CA GLU A 71 -4.12 -8.19 -15.82
C GLU A 71 -5.23 -9.10 -16.33
N PHE A 72 -5.36 -9.20 -17.66
CA PHE A 72 -6.21 -10.21 -18.26
C PHE A 72 -5.46 -11.53 -18.24
N TYR A 73 -6.07 -12.54 -17.63
CA TYR A 73 -5.55 -13.89 -17.65
C TYR A 73 -6.46 -14.77 -18.51
N GLU A 74 -5.87 -15.65 -19.30
CA GLU A 74 -6.62 -16.69 -19.98
C GLU A 74 -7.33 -17.57 -18.97
N LYS A 75 -8.44 -18.20 -19.38
CA LYS A 75 -9.29 -19.01 -18.49
C LYS A 75 -8.49 -20.09 -17.78
N ASP A 76 -7.64 -20.79 -18.51
CA ASP A 76 -6.80 -21.88 -17.97
C ASP A 76 -5.78 -21.39 -16.93
N TYR A 77 -5.35 -20.13 -17.03
CA TYR A 77 -4.49 -19.51 -16.06
C TYR A 77 -5.24 -19.22 -14.74
N LEU A 78 -6.50 -18.83 -14.81
CA LEU A 78 -7.37 -18.56 -13.66
C LEU A 78 -7.77 -19.83 -12.90
N GLU A 79 -7.70 -21.00 -13.53
CA GLU A 79 -7.92 -22.29 -12.88
C GLU A 79 -6.74 -22.71 -11.98
N LYS A 80 -5.57 -22.09 -12.12
CA LYS A 80 -4.42 -22.31 -11.24
C LYS A 80 -4.68 -21.79 -9.84
N LYS A 81 -4.16 -22.49 -8.84
CA LYS A 81 -4.21 -22.06 -7.44
C LYS A 81 -3.06 -21.11 -7.14
N PHE A 82 -3.36 -19.84 -6.92
CA PHE A 82 -2.37 -18.82 -6.59
C PHE A 82 -2.27 -18.59 -5.08
N LEU A 83 -1.07 -18.17 -4.65
CA LEU A 83 -0.82 -17.73 -3.28
C LEU A 83 -1.39 -16.31 -3.04
N SER A 84 -1.67 -16.00 -1.79
CA SER A 84 -2.09 -14.67 -1.39
C SER A 84 -0.97 -13.65 -1.56
N ARG A 85 -1.21 -12.55 -2.27
CA ARG A 85 -0.26 -11.43 -2.38
C ARG A 85 0.04 -10.80 -1.03
N GLY A 86 -0.90 -10.90 -0.07
CA GLY A 86 -0.67 -10.47 1.31
C GLY A 86 0.41 -11.26 2.05
N ASP A 87 0.72 -12.48 1.60
CA ASP A 87 1.83 -13.26 2.14
C ASP A 87 3.19 -12.67 1.77
N LEU A 88 3.31 -11.99 0.63
CA LEU A 88 4.54 -11.30 0.24
C LEU A 88 4.94 -10.25 1.29
N VAL A 89 3.97 -9.50 1.80
CA VAL A 89 4.22 -8.49 2.85
C VAL A 89 4.49 -9.15 4.19
N LYS A 90 3.64 -10.09 4.60
CA LYS A 90 3.79 -10.82 5.87
C LYS A 90 5.14 -11.53 5.96
N ASN A 91 5.50 -12.29 4.93
CA ASN A 91 6.73 -13.08 4.92
C ASN A 91 8.00 -12.22 4.94
N PHE A 92 7.96 -11.01 4.35
CA PHE A 92 9.07 -10.06 4.47
C PHE A 92 9.33 -9.66 5.93
N PHE A 93 8.28 -9.38 6.72
CA PHE A 93 8.44 -9.08 8.14
C PHE A 93 8.91 -10.29 8.95
N MET A 94 8.46 -11.49 8.58
CA MET A 94 8.84 -12.73 9.27
C MET A 94 10.23 -13.23 8.89
N SER A 95 10.79 -12.74 7.78
CA SER A 95 12.14 -13.12 7.32
C SER A 95 13.21 -12.27 8.01
N ASN A 96 14.39 -12.88 8.23
CA ASN A 96 15.59 -12.17 8.73
C ASN A 96 16.56 -11.74 7.62
N ILE A 97 16.13 -11.82 6.36
CA ILE A 97 16.96 -11.50 5.19
C ILE A 97 16.75 -10.05 4.75
N ASN A 98 17.73 -9.51 4.02
CA ASN A 98 17.66 -8.15 3.47
C ASN A 98 16.68 -8.08 2.27
N ILE A 99 16.45 -6.87 1.77
CA ILE A 99 15.51 -6.61 0.68
C ILE A 99 15.86 -7.36 -0.60
N ASP A 100 17.15 -7.36 -0.99
CA ASP A 100 17.57 -7.99 -2.25
C ASP A 100 17.42 -9.51 -2.19
N ASP A 101 17.85 -10.12 -1.09
CA ASP A 101 17.71 -11.57 -0.88
C ASP A 101 16.24 -11.97 -0.80
N TYR A 102 15.40 -11.14 -0.15
CA TYR A 102 13.97 -11.40 -0.11
C TYR A 102 13.34 -11.35 -1.50
N GLN A 103 13.63 -10.33 -2.30
CA GLN A 103 13.13 -10.23 -3.67
C GLN A 103 13.57 -11.40 -4.55
N ASN A 104 14.84 -11.83 -4.41
CA ASN A 104 15.39 -12.97 -5.15
C ASN A 104 14.75 -14.30 -4.73
N SER A 105 14.23 -14.41 -3.52
CA SER A 105 13.54 -15.60 -3.02
C SER A 105 12.07 -15.72 -3.50
N ILE A 106 11.50 -14.67 -4.08
CA ILE A 106 10.10 -14.67 -4.53
C ILE A 106 9.95 -15.54 -5.80
N ASN A 107 9.08 -16.54 -5.73
CA ASN A 107 8.62 -17.23 -6.94
C ASN A 107 7.40 -16.48 -7.50
N TYR A 108 7.65 -15.57 -8.44
CA TYR A 108 6.65 -14.66 -9.02
C TYR A 108 5.49 -15.38 -9.68
N GLU A 109 5.71 -16.54 -10.30
CA GLU A 109 4.68 -17.33 -11.00
C GLU A 109 3.60 -17.90 -10.06
N LYS A 110 3.85 -17.93 -8.77
CA LYS A 110 2.89 -18.39 -7.77
C LYS A 110 1.85 -17.34 -7.37
N TYR A 111 1.96 -16.12 -7.88
CA TYR A 111 1.08 -15.01 -7.52
C TYR A 111 0.40 -14.42 -8.75
N LEU A 112 -0.85 -13.98 -8.57
CA LEU A 112 -1.49 -13.09 -9.54
C LEU A 112 -0.78 -11.72 -9.54
N GLY A 113 -1.02 -10.91 -10.57
CA GLY A 113 -0.39 -9.62 -10.76
C GLY A 113 -0.35 -8.72 -9.52
N PHE A 114 0.83 -8.19 -9.20
CA PHE A 114 1.09 -7.32 -8.06
C PHE A 114 2.20 -6.30 -8.33
N ASN A 115 2.20 -5.21 -7.55
CA ASN A 115 3.39 -4.41 -7.28
C ASN A 115 3.69 -4.52 -5.78
N LEU A 116 4.92 -4.84 -5.43
CA LEU A 116 5.42 -4.96 -4.06
C LEU A 116 6.47 -3.89 -3.80
N VAL A 117 6.25 -3.09 -2.76
CA VAL A 117 7.21 -2.11 -2.25
C VAL A 117 7.86 -2.67 -1.00
N LEU A 118 9.18 -2.61 -0.95
CA LEU A 118 10.00 -3.00 0.20
C LEU A 118 10.94 -1.85 0.56
N SER A 119 11.11 -1.56 1.85
CA SER A 119 12.04 -0.54 2.31
C SER A 119 12.60 -0.86 3.70
N ASP A 120 13.84 -0.45 3.93
CA ASP A 120 14.48 -0.36 5.24
C ASP A 120 14.70 1.11 5.67
N PHE A 121 14.00 2.05 5.00
CA PHE A 121 14.10 3.50 5.12
C PHE A 121 15.43 4.12 4.68
N LYS A 122 16.42 3.33 4.29
CA LYS A 122 17.65 3.76 3.62
C LYS A 122 17.59 3.46 2.12
N LYS A 123 16.95 2.34 1.79
CA LYS A 123 16.74 1.85 0.44
C LYS A 123 15.26 1.58 0.23
N ILE A 124 14.76 1.90 -0.96
CA ILE A 124 13.47 1.45 -1.44
C ILE A 124 13.67 0.53 -2.63
N SER A 125 12.87 -0.50 -2.72
CA SER A 125 12.85 -1.40 -3.85
C SER A 125 11.41 -1.71 -4.21
N ILE A 126 11.13 -1.72 -5.51
CA ILE A 126 9.83 -2.08 -6.05
C ILE A 126 10.05 -3.28 -6.96
N CYS A 127 9.19 -4.29 -6.83
CA CYS A 127 9.09 -5.37 -7.79
C CYS A 127 7.63 -5.62 -8.15
N SER A 128 7.41 -6.12 -9.35
CA SER A 128 6.10 -6.47 -9.86
C SER A 128 6.02 -7.98 -10.12
N SER A 129 4.84 -8.46 -10.51
CA SER A 129 4.67 -9.84 -11.00
C SER A 129 5.58 -10.19 -12.19
N GLN A 130 6.17 -9.18 -12.84
CA GLN A 130 7.12 -9.35 -13.95
C GLN A 130 8.59 -9.32 -13.51
N GLY A 131 8.86 -9.13 -12.22
CA GLY A 131 10.21 -9.10 -11.66
C GLY A 131 10.56 -7.79 -10.96
N LYS A 132 11.87 -7.56 -10.77
CA LYS A 132 12.39 -6.36 -10.09
C LYS A 132 12.34 -5.15 -11.01
N GLU A 133 11.83 -4.04 -10.48
CA GLU A 133 11.75 -2.78 -11.21
C GLU A 133 13.03 -1.96 -11.05
N ASN A 134 13.48 -1.34 -12.14
CA ASN A 134 14.66 -0.49 -12.14
C ASN A 134 14.27 0.94 -11.77
N LEU A 135 14.44 1.31 -10.50
CA LEU A 135 14.19 2.65 -10.02
C LEU A 135 15.34 3.59 -10.42
N LYS A 136 15.02 4.80 -10.88
CA LYS A 136 16.03 5.84 -11.10
C LYS A 136 16.60 6.28 -9.76
N LYS A 137 17.93 6.36 -9.63
CA LYS A 137 18.62 6.75 -8.39
C LYS A 137 18.16 8.11 -7.83
N ALA A 138 17.73 9.03 -8.68
CA ALA A 138 17.24 10.35 -8.28
C ALA A 138 15.74 10.38 -7.95
N GLU A 139 15.00 9.30 -8.18
CA GLU A 139 13.57 9.26 -7.93
C GLU A 139 13.31 9.15 -6.43
N LYS A 140 12.58 10.11 -5.89
CA LYS A 140 12.25 10.18 -4.46
C LYS A 140 10.76 10.06 -4.18
N ILE A 141 9.91 10.22 -5.19
CA ILE A 141 8.44 10.18 -5.07
C ILE A 141 7.90 9.09 -5.97
N PHE A 142 7.17 8.16 -5.38
CA PHE A 142 6.62 6.98 -6.03
C PHE A 142 5.10 6.97 -5.86
N VAL A 143 4.40 6.69 -6.95
CA VAL A 143 2.95 6.50 -6.99
C VAL A 143 2.64 5.14 -7.56
N ILE A 144 2.04 4.28 -6.76
CA ILE A 144 1.79 2.88 -7.11
C ILE A 144 0.30 2.63 -7.10
N GLY A 145 -0.25 2.29 -8.25
CA GLY A 145 -1.66 1.94 -8.45
C GLY A 145 -1.88 0.45 -8.68
N ASN A 146 -2.86 0.16 -9.53
CA ASN A 146 -3.29 -1.22 -9.85
C ASN A 146 -2.95 -1.66 -11.27
N LYS A 147 -2.09 -0.91 -11.95
CA LYS A 147 -1.44 -1.29 -13.20
C LYS A 147 0.03 -1.61 -12.93
N SER A 148 0.71 -2.17 -13.92
CA SER A 148 2.18 -2.31 -13.87
C SER A 148 2.82 -0.97 -13.47
N PHE A 149 3.86 -1.02 -12.65
CA PHE A 149 4.48 0.15 -12.02
C PHE A 149 4.81 1.29 -12.99
N HIS A 150 5.22 0.97 -14.21
CA HIS A 150 5.55 1.97 -15.23
C HIS A 150 4.35 2.54 -16.01
N THR A 151 3.14 2.05 -15.75
CA THR A 151 1.96 2.53 -16.47
C THR A 151 1.45 3.82 -15.86
N SER A 152 1.52 4.90 -16.61
CA SER A 152 0.94 6.20 -16.24
C SER A 152 -0.57 6.20 -16.43
N SER A 153 -1.27 6.98 -15.62
CA SER A 153 -2.67 7.35 -15.79
C SER A 153 -2.93 8.73 -15.18
N ASP A 154 -4.00 9.39 -15.60
CA ASP A 154 -4.38 10.71 -15.08
C ASP A 154 -4.54 10.69 -13.56
N LYS A 155 -5.13 9.61 -13.03
CA LYS A 155 -5.25 9.41 -11.58
C LYS A 155 -3.89 9.44 -10.88
N LEU A 156 -2.91 8.69 -11.38
CA LEU A 156 -1.59 8.58 -10.76
C LEU A 156 -0.81 9.90 -10.93
N THR A 157 -0.92 10.53 -12.10
CA THR A 157 -0.27 11.81 -12.39
C THR A 157 -0.80 12.92 -11.49
N ASN A 158 -2.13 13.05 -11.37
CA ASN A 158 -2.77 14.03 -10.50
C ASN A 158 -2.47 13.75 -9.02
N ALA A 159 -2.50 12.48 -8.60
CA ALA A 159 -2.15 12.11 -7.24
C ALA A 159 -0.69 12.44 -6.89
N LYS A 160 0.23 12.27 -7.84
CA LYS A 160 1.64 12.65 -7.68
C LYS A 160 1.78 14.14 -7.49
N LYS A 161 1.17 14.93 -8.38
CA LYS A 161 1.21 16.40 -8.32
C LYS A 161 0.68 16.93 -6.98
N ASP A 162 -0.52 16.51 -6.59
CA ASP A 162 -1.12 16.95 -5.33
C ASP A 162 -0.28 16.53 -4.11
N PHE A 163 0.38 15.37 -4.18
CA PHE A 163 1.27 14.91 -3.12
C PHE A 163 2.54 15.76 -3.04
N GLU A 164 3.13 16.10 -4.18
CA GLU A 164 4.29 17.02 -4.28
C GLU A 164 3.95 18.39 -3.67
N GLU A 165 2.79 18.97 -4.00
CA GLU A 165 2.32 20.24 -3.44
C GLU A 165 2.18 20.18 -1.91
N ILE A 166 1.69 19.06 -1.35
CA ILE A 166 1.62 18.87 0.10
C ILE A 166 3.01 18.77 0.70
N LEU A 167 3.92 18.00 0.11
CA LEU A 167 5.28 17.82 0.61
C LEU A 167 6.07 19.13 0.65
N ASP A 168 5.79 20.07 -0.25
CA ASP A 168 6.41 21.41 -0.29
C ASP A 168 5.82 22.37 0.76
N SER A 169 4.73 21.97 1.44
CA SER A 169 4.08 22.75 2.49
C SER A 169 4.51 22.33 3.91
N ASN A 170 4.08 23.08 4.93
CA ASN A 170 4.17 22.63 6.32
C ASN A 170 2.99 21.71 6.67
N PHE A 171 2.97 20.53 6.09
CA PHE A 171 1.85 19.57 6.18
C PHE A 171 1.83 18.79 7.51
N THR A 172 0.65 18.25 7.78
CA THR A 172 0.36 17.32 8.88
C THR A 172 -0.13 15.97 8.34
N ASN A 173 -0.20 14.96 9.20
CA ASN A 173 -0.83 13.68 8.84
C ASN A 173 -2.32 13.84 8.48
N ASP A 174 -3.01 14.87 8.95
CA ASP A 174 -4.41 15.13 8.59
C ASP A 174 -4.54 15.68 7.17
N ASP A 175 -3.55 16.42 6.68
CA ASP A 175 -3.51 16.90 5.29
C ASP A 175 -3.27 15.73 4.32
N LEU A 176 -2.42 14.77 4.68
CA LEU A 176 -2.24 13.53 3.94
C LEU A 176 -3.53 12.67 3.91
N LEU A 177 -4.28 12.62 5.02
CA LEU A 177 -5.57 11.94 5.05
C LEU A 177 -6.59 12.62 4.11
N LYS A 178 -6.62 13.97 4.09
CA LYS A 178 -7.50 14.74 3.17
C LYS A 178 -7.13 14.50 1.72
N LEU A 179 -5.84 14.50 1.39
CA LEU A 179 -5.33 14.19 0.05
C LEU A 179 -5.90 12.87 -0.48
N MET A 180 -5.90 11.84 0.35
CA MET A 180 -6.34 10.50 -0.04
C MET A 180 -7.87 10.36 -0.10
N GLN A 181 -8.62 11.30 0.47
CA GLN A 181 -10.08 11.33 0.45
C GLN A 181 -10.65 12.14 -0.72
N SER A 182 -9.82 12.78 -1.54
CA SER A 182 -10.24 13.62 -2.65
C SER A 182 -9.38 13.35 -3.90
N PRO A 183 -9.96 13.34 -5.10
CA PRO A 183 -11.40 13.33 -5.35
C PRO A 183 -12.05 12.01 -4.91
N GLU A 184 -13.33 12.09 -4.49
CA GLU A 184 -14.16 10.92 -4.24
C GLU A 184 -15.17 10.77 -5.38
N GLU A 185 -15.50 9.51 -5.71
CA GLU A 185 -16.55 9.20 -6.67
C GLU A 185 -17.39 8.03 -6.17
N PHE A 186 -18.69 8.10 -6.44
CA PHE A 186 -19.60 6.99 -6.23
C PHE A 186 -19.76 6.23 -7.54
N TYR A 187 -19.46 4.94 -7.52
CA TYR A 187 -19.61 4.05 -8.66
C TYR A 187 -20.81 3.14 -8.48
N ASN A 188 -21.71 3.16 -9.46
CA ASN A 188 -22.77 2.16 -9.58
C ASN A 188 -22.18 0.88 -10.17
N PHE A 189 -21.75 -0.04 -9.29
CA PHE A 189 -21.20 -1.31 -9.73
C PHE A 189 -22.23 -2.41 -9.70
N ASP A 190 -22.36 -3.10 -10.84
CA ASP A 190 -22.76 -4.49 -10.85
C ASP A 190 -21.51 -5.34 -10.52
N GLN A 191 -21.63 -6.30 -9.61
CA GLN A 191 -20.59 -7.24 -9.23
C GLN A 191 -19.98 -7.97 -10.46
N LYS A 192 -20.79 -8.16 -11.51
CA LYS A 192 -20.39 -8.72 -12.80
C LYS A 192 -19.38 -7.86 -13.56
N ILE A 193 -19.45 -6.52 -13.43
CA ILE A 193 -18.50 -5.59 -14.05
C ILE A 193 -17.12 -5.68 -13.40
N LEU A 194 -17.05 -5.87 -12.09
CA LEU A 194 -15.78 -6.05 -11.37
C LEU A 194 -15.13 -7.40 -11.65
N SER A 195 -15.94 -8.45 -11.89
CA SER A 195 -15.44 -9.79 -12.21
C SER A 195 -14.96 -9.92 -13.67
N ASN A 196 -15.55 -9.16 -14.59
CA ASN A 196 -15.23 -9.24 -16.02
C ASN A 196 -14.02 -8.39 -16.45
N ASN A 197 -13.27 -7.84 -15.54
CA ASN A 197 -11.94 -7.23 -15.78
C ASN A 197 -11.87 -6.22 -16.94
N HIS A 198 -12.96 -5.57 -17.31
CA HIS A 198 -12.88 -4.47 -18.25
C HIS A 198 -12.13 -3.31 -17.55
N GLY A 199 -10.88 -3.14 -17.95
CA GLY A 199 -9.85 -2.32 -17.34
C GLY A 199 -10.12 -0.82 -17.18
N SER A 200 -11.34 -0.44 -16.78
CA SER A 200 -11.60 0.93 -16.36
C SER A 200 -10.89 1.17 -15.02
N GLU A 201 -9.85 1.94 -15.07
CA GLU A 201 -9.23 2.49 -13.87
C GLU A 201 -10.20 3.47 -13.23
N PHE A 202 -10.43 3.33 -11.93
CA PHE A 202 -11.18 4.33 -11.19
C PHE A 202 -10.40 5.63 -11.17
N SER A 203 -11.02 6.73 -11.58
CA SER A 203 -10.39 8.05 -11.62
C SER A 203 -10.19 8.64 -10.22
N ALA A 204 -11.10 8.36 -9.31
CA ALA A 204 -11.03 8.84 -7.93
C ALA A 204 -9.97 8.13 -7.08
N ARG A 205 -9.42 8.87 -6.13
CA ARG A 205 -8.60 8.30 -5.05
C ARG A 205 -9.45 7.62 -3.99
N PHE A 206 -10.61 8.16 -3.69
CA PHE A 206 -11.55 7.63 -2.71
C PHE A 206 -12.78 7.05 -3.42
N ILE A 207 -13.02 5.76 -3.21
CA ILE A 207 -14.03 4.98 -3.93
C ILE A 207 -15.19 4.66 -3.00
N LYS A 208 -16.41 4.92 -3.48
CA LYS A 208 -17.66 4.50 -2.86
C LYS A 208 -18.49 3.70 -3.85
N SER A 209 -19.09 2.62 -3.41
CA SER A 209 -20.12 1.88 -4.15
C SER A 209 -20.97 1.05 -3.20
N SER A 210 -21.88 0.26 -3.75
CA SER A 210 -22.75 -0.64 -2.95
C SER A 210 -22.03 -1.87 -2.37
N ILE A 211 -20.96 -2.33 -3.04
CA ILE A 211 -20.29 -3.61 -2.69
C ILE A 211 -18.79 -3.49 -2.49
N TYR A 212 -18.19 -2.40 -2.95
CA TYR A 212 -16.75 -2.18 -3.01
C TYR A 212 -16.41 -0.73 -2.69
N GLY A 213 -15.28 -0.47 -2.04
CA GLY A 213 -14.85 0.89 -1.79
C GLY A 213 -13.62 1.00 -0.92
N THR A 214 -13.24 2.24 -0.62
CA THR A 214 -12.13 2.53 0.28
C THR A 214 -12.50 2.12 1.69
N ARG A 215 -11.79 1.11 2.22
CA ARG A 215 -12.00 0.52 3.56
C ARG A 215 -11.20 1.26 4.62
N SER A 216 -10.00 1.71 4.26
CA SER A 216 -9.15 2.53 5.14
C SER A 216 -8.22 3.41 4.34
N THR A 217 -7.85 4.54 4.96
CA THR A 217 -6.74 5.38 4.55
C THR A 217 -5.68 5.33 5.63
N THR A 218 -4.46 4.96 5.28
CA THR A 218 -3.32 4.95 6.20
C THR A 218 -2.29 5.96 5.75
N VAL A 219 -1.85 6.80 6.69
CA VAL A 219 -0.73 7.73 6.48
C VAL A 219 0.37 7.45 7.48
N MET A 220 1.62 7.59 7.05
CA MET A 220 2.79 7.36 7.88
C MET A 220 3.85 8.41 7.60
N THR A 221 4.46 8.92 8.66
CA THR A 221 5.66 9.75 8.61
C THR A 221 6.75 9.13 9.48
N LEU A 222 7.99 9.19 8.99
CA LEU A 222 9.21 8.87 9.74
C LEU A 222 10.09 10.11 9.73
N ASP A 223 10.38 10.66 10.89
CA ASP A 223 11.24 11.82 11.02
C ASP A 223 12.74 11.47 11.16
N ASN A 224 13.59 12.50 11.21
CA ASN A 224 15.04 12.34 11.36
C ASN A 224 15.47 11.82 12.73
N SER A 225 14.58 11.84 13.73
CA SER A 225 14.82 11.24 15.05
C SER A 225 14.40 9.77 15.15
N ASN A 226 14.08 9.13 13.99
CA ASN A 226 13.54 7.78 13.87
C ASN A 226 12.17 7.61 14.53
N GLN A 227 11.40 8.68 14.74
CA GLN A 227 10.05 8.62 15.24
C GLN A 227 9.09 8.34 14.09
N VAL A 228 8.34 7.24 14.19
CA VAL A 228 7.23 6.90 13.30
C VAL A 228 5.93 7.40 13.90
N GLU A 229 5.12 8.06 13.08
CA GLU A 229 3.73 8.35 13.36
C GLU A 229 2.84 7.78 12.28
N ILE A 230 1.78 7.05 12.68
CA ILE A 230 0.83 6.43 11.77
C ILE A 230 -0.58 6.81 12.20
N LYS A 231 -1.41 7.17 11.22
CA LYS A 231 -2.86 7.27 11.37
C LYS A 231 -3.53 6.36 10.35
N GLU A 232 -4.45 5.52 10.80
CA GLU A 232 -5.35 4.74 9.95
C GLU A 232 -6.78 5.20 10.20
N GLN A 233 -7.39 5.85 9.22
CA GLN A 233 -8.80 6.21 9.20
C GLN A 233 -9.59 5.05 8.58
N LEU A 234 -10.54 4.49 9.33
CA LEU A 234 -11.45 3.46 8.85
C LEU A 234 -12.71 4.08 8.27
N TYR A 235 -13.33 3.40 7.31
CA TYR A 235 -14.60 3.81 6.71
C TYR A 235 -15.62 2.67 6.80
N ASN A 236 -16.89 3.05 6.97
CA ASN A 236 -18.01 2.13 6.93
C ASN A 236 -18.41 1.81 5.47
N LEU A 237 -19.47 1.01 5.30
CA LEU A 237 -19.99 0.59 3.98
C LEU A 237 -20.54 1.75 3.12
N ARG A 238 -20.71 2.95 3.69
CA ARG A 238 -21.13 4.15 2.97
C ARG A 238 -19.98 5.09 2.68
N GLY A 239 -18.74 4.71 3.04
CA GLY A 239 -17.57 5.57 2.94
C GLY A 239 -17.54 6.69 3.97
N GLU A 240 -18.35 6.60 5.04
CA GLU A 240 -18.32 7.56 6.13
C GLU A 240 -17.19 7.24 7.10
N LYS A 241 -16.60 8.28 7.68
CA LYS A 241 -15.49 8.16 8.62
C LYS A 241 -15.92 7.40 9.87
N GLY A 242 -15.25 6.29 10.12
CA GLY A 242 -15.37 5.50 11.34
C GLY A 242 -14.24 5.82 12.32
N LYS A 243 -13.79 4.80 13.04
CA LYS A 243 -12.69 4.91 14.01
C LYS A 243 -11.39 5.33 13.34
N ILE A 244 -10.58 6.11 14.05
CA ILE A 244 -9.20 6.40 13.68
C ILE A 244 -8.26 5.67 14.66
N LYS A 245 -7.29 4.94 14.11
CA LYS A 245 -6.18 4.33 14.85
C LYS A 245 -4.97 5.24 14.76
N LYS A 246 -4.26 5.42 15.87
CA LYS A 246 -3.05 6.24 15.92
C LYS A 246 -1.95 5.43 16.61
N PHE A 247 -0.77 5.43 15.99
CA PHE A 247 0.40 4.75 16.53
C PHE A 247 1.59 5.70 16.48
N LYS A 248 2.41 5.64 17.52
CA LYS A 248 3.65 6.40 17.61
C LYS A 248 4.71 5.55 18.28
N PHE A 249 5.85 5.37 17.63
CA PHE A 249 6.96 4.57 18.14
C PHE A 249 8.28 4.99 17.48
N LYS A 250 9.39 4.59 18.07
CA LYS A 250 10.71 4.76 17.47
C LYS A 250 11.14 3.48 16.78
N ILE A 251 11.75 3.64 15.61
CA ILE A 251 12.52 2.58 14.97
C ILE A 251 13.84 2.47 15.73
N SER A 252 14.15 1.27 16.19
CA SER A 252 15.49 0.97 16.70
C SER A 252 16.49 1.05 15.55
N ASP A 253 17.63 1.70 15.76
CA ASP A 253 18.71 1.63 14.78
C ASP A 253 18.98 0.15 14.49
N ALA A 254 18.87 -0.20 13.20
CA ALA A 254 19.10 -1.56 12.76
C ALA A 254 20.42 -2.07 13.37
N ARG A 255 20.37 -3.27 13.93
CA ARG A 255 21.52 -3.95 14.55
C ARG A 255 22.76 -3.71 13.68
N LYS A 256 23.79 -3.19 14.34
CA LYS A 256 25.15 -3.09 13.81
C LYS A 256 25.65 -4.47 13.41
#